data_94511933ffc14b715da58bdcb36e9ec4
#
_entry.id   94511933ffc14b715da58bdcb36e9ec4
#
_cell.length_a   1.000
_cell.length_b   1.000
_cell.length_c   1.000
_cell.angle_alpha   90.00
_cell.angle_beta   90.00
_cell.angle_gamma   90.00
#
_symmetry.space_group_name_H-M   'P 1'
#
loop_
_entity.id
_entity.type
_entity.pdbx_description
1 polymer ?
#
loop_
_entity_poly.entity_id
_entity_poly.type
_entity_poly.pdbx_seq_one_letter_code
_entity_poly.pdbx_strand_id
1 'polypeptide(L)'
;MAVVVFDSDVLIGFLNPADAHHTEAVALVRESLAPATRRMLSAVNYSEILIGPIKAGKDARDHVEAMLGHFSIEIMIVDMALARRAAAIRARTDLKLPDAYALATAIHAEHNGHDDVRLASFDKAVLRAHAELHPN
;
A
#
# COMPACT_ATOMS: atom_id res chain seq x y z
N MET A 1 -10.36 -10.16 -11.49
CA MET A 1 -10.28 -8.74 -11.11
C MET A 1 -8.90 -8.45 -10.57
N ALA A 2 -8.28 -7.41 -11.06
CA ALA A 2 -6.96 -7.00 -10.60
C ALA A 2 -7.06 -6.22 -9.28
N VAL A 3 -6.01 -6.33 -8.47
CA VAL A 3 -5.87 -5.58 -7.22
C VAL A 3 -4.48 -4.95 -7.20
N VAL A 4 -4.41 -3.68 -6.84
CA VAL A 4 -3.15 -3.00 -6.54
C VAL A 4 -3.15 -2.66 -5.06
N VAL A 5 -2.17 -3.17 -4.34
CA VAL A 5 -1.94 -2.83 -2.94
C VAL A 5 -0.80 -1.84 -2.89
N PHE A 6 -1.02 -0.69 -2.25
CA PHE A 6 -0.01 0.35 -2.13
C PHE A 6 0.79 0.19 -0.84
N ASP A 7 2.11 0.26 -0.96
CA ASP A 7 2.96 0.60 0.17
C ASP A 7 2.88 2.11 0.40
N SER A 8 3.12 2.56 1.61
CA SER A 8 3.01 3.98 1.96
C SER A 8 3.95 4.86 1.15
N ASP A 9 5.16 4.38 0.79
CA ASP A 9 6.15 5.17 0.05
C ASP A 9 5.62 5.67 -1.30
N VAL A 10 4.80 4.88 -1.99
CA VAL A 10 4.23 5.28 -3.27
C VAL A 10 3.23 6.43 -3.10
N LEU A 11 2.35 6.35 -2.10
CA LEU A 11 1.36 7.40 -1.88
C LEU A 11 1.99 8.66 -1.28
N ILE A 12 3.00 8.53 -0.43
CA ILE A 12 3.79 9.67 0.07
C ILE A 12 4.46 10.38 -1.11
N GLY A 13 5.09 9.63 -2.01
CA GLY A 13 5.71 10.19 -3.21
C GLY A 13 4.70 10.86 -4.14
N PHE A 14 3.51 10.28 -4.27
CA PHE A 14 2.42 10.86 -5.07
C PHE A 14 1.96 12.20 -4.51
N LEU A 15 1.82 12.28 -3.19
CA LEU A 15 1.30 13.47 -2.51
C LEU A 15 2.32 14.61 -2.41
N ASN A 16 3.61 14.32 -2.55
CA ASN A 16 4.68 15.30 -2.41
C ASN A 16 5.40 15.52 -3.74
N PRO A 17 5.12 16.63 -4.46
CA PRO A 17 5.79 16.91 -5.73
C PRO A 17 7.32 17.06 -5.63
N ALA A 18 7.84 17.34 -4.43
CA ALA A 18 9.29 17.47 -4.19
C ALA A 18 9.97 16.12 -3.91
N ASP A 19 9.20 15.03 -3.77
CA ASP A 19 9.76 13.71 -3.52
C ASP A 19 10.54 13.21 -4.73
N ALA A 20 11.70 12.57 -4.49
CA ALA A 20 12.56 12.05 -5.56
C ALA A 20 11.83 11.02 -6.43
N HIS A 21 10.85 10.31 -5.89
CA HIS A 21 10.07 9.29 -6.59
C HIS A 21 8.70 9.78 -7.07
N HIS A 22 8.47 11.10 -7.05
CA HIS A 22 7.14 11.64 -7.39
C HIS A 22 6.66 11.21 -8.78
N THR A 23 7.50 11.33 -9.80
CA THR A 23 7.13 10.98 -11.18
C THR A 23 6.75 9.50 -11.30
N GLU A 24 7.53 8.64 -10.67
CA GLU A 24 7.26 7.18 -10.65
C GLU A 24 5.99 6.87 -9.87
N ALA A 25 5.76 7.56 -8.76
CA ALA A 25 4.55 7.40 -7.96
C ALA A 25 3.30 7.78 -8.76
N VAL A 26 3.33 8.89 -9.50
CA VAL A 26 2.24 9.31 -10.37
C VAL A 26 1.94 8.22 -11.42
N ALA A 27 2.97 7.64 -12.02
CA ALA A 27 2.81 6.58 -13.00
C ALA A 27 2.14 5.34 -12.39
N LEU A 28 2.57 4.92 -11.19
CA LEU A 28 1.99 3.76 -10.51
C LEU A 28 0.53 3.99 -10.12
N VAL A 29 0.18 5.18 -9.65
CA VAL A 29 -1.22 5.50 -9.33
C VAL A 29 -2.07 5.47 -10.60
N ARG A 30 -1.58 6.05 -11.70
CA ARG A 30 -2.30 6.02 -12.99
C ARG A 30 -2.52 4.60 -13.50
N GLU A 31 -1.51 3.75 -13.42
CA GLU A 31 -1.62 2.35 -13.82
C GLU A 31 -2.68 1.61 -13.00
N SER A 32 -2.81 1.96 -11.72
CA SER A 32 -3.80 1.34 -10.84
C SER A 32 -5.25 1.70 -11.19
N LEU A 33 -5.45 2.71 -12.03
CA LEU A 33 -6.79 3.17 -12.44
C LEU A 33 -7.34 2.40 -13.64
N ALA A 34 -6.65 1.37 -14.11
CA ALA A 34 -7.14 0.52 -15.20
C ALA A 34 -8.51 -0.09 -14.85
N PRO A 35 -9.37 -0.33 -15.86
CA PRO A 35 -10.70 -0.93 -15.60
C PRO A 35 -10.61 -2.25 -14.83
N ALA A 36 -11.63 -2.53 -14.02
CA ALA A 36 -11.76 -3.76 -13.23
C ALA A 36 -10.59 -3.95 -12.24
N THR A 37 -10.04 -2.87 -11.73
CA THR A 37 -8.93 -2.88 -10.75
C THR A 37 -9.40 -2.28 -9.43
N ARG A 38 -9.17 -3.00 -8.34
CA ARG A 38 -9.35 -2.48 -6.98
C ARG A 38 -8.03 -1.95 -6.44
N ARG A 39 -8.09 -0.93 -5.61
CA ARG A 39 -6.92 -0.30 -4.97
C ARG A 39 -7.07 -0.42 -3.48
N MET A 40 -6.04 -0.91 -2.81
CA MET A 40 -6.07 -1.18 -1.38
C MET A 40 -4.86 -0.58 -0.69
N LEU A 41 -5.06 -0.14 0.55
CA LEU A 41 -4.03 0.37 1.44
C LEU A 41 -4.33 -0.16 2.84
N SER A 42 -3.36 -0.80 3.50
CA SER A 42 -3.59 -1.25 4.87
C SER A 42 -3.80 -0.06 5.81
N ALA A 43 -4.56 -0.25 6.89
CA ALA A 43 -4.76 0.80 7.89
C ALA A 43 -3.45 1.24 8.54
N VAL A 44 -2.45 0.36 8.64
CA VAL A 44 -1.11 0.72 9.13
C VAL A 44 -0.41 1.67 8.17
N ASN A 45 -0.42 1.36 6.88
CA ASN A 45 0.19 2.22 5.88
C ASN A 45 -0.59 3.54 5.72
N TYR A 46 -1.90 3.50 5.88
CA TYR A 46 -2.73 4.69 5.95
C TYR A 46 -2.27 5.63 7.08
N SER A 47 -2.01 5.09 8.27
CA SER A 47 -1.51 5.91 9.38
C SER A 47 -0.17 6.58 9.04
N GLU A 48 0.71 5.87 8.33
CA GLU A 48 2.00 6.46 7.91
C GLU A 48 1.83 7.66 6.97
N ILE A 49 0.92 7.57 6.01
CA ILE A 49 0.73 8.67 5.04
C ILE A 49 0.05 9.90 5.68
N LEU A 50 -0.56 9.74 6.86
CA LEU A 50 -1.22 10.82 7.57
C LEU A 50 -0.28 11.61 8.50
N ILE A 51 0.86 11.05 8.89
CA ILE A 51 1.74 11.67 9.90
C ILE A 51 2.16 13.08 9.48
N GLY A 52 2.73 13.23 8.29
CA GLY A 52 3.15 14.53 7.77
C GLY A 52 1.99 15.51 7.59
N PRO A 53 0.91 15.12 6.90
CA PRO A 53 -0.26 15.98 6.73
C PRO A 53 -0.91 16.42 8.05
N ILE A 54 -1.02 15.56 9.04
CA ILE A 54 -1.56 15.94 10.35
C ILE A 54 -0.70 17.01 11.00
N LYS A 55 0.64 16.89 10.90
CA LYS A 55 1.54 17.92 11.41
C LYS A 55 1.42 19.24 10.68
N ALA A 56 1.11 19.20 9.38
CA ALA A 56 0.97 20.40 8.55
C ALA A 56 -0.37 21.12 8.77
N GLY A 57 -1.40 20.43 9.23
CA GLY A 57 -2.69 21.01 9.57
C GLY A 57 -3.88 20.35 8.89
N LYS A 58 -5.08 20.87 9.20
CA LYS A 58 -6.35 20.30 8.75
C LYS A 58 -6.47 20.24 7.23
N ASP A 59 -6.06 21.28 6.51
CA ASP A 59 -6.20 21.33 5.06
C ASP A 59 -5.36 20.26 4.36
N ALA A 60 -4.14 20.03 4.85
CA ALA A 60 -3.27 18.97 4.32
C ALA A 60 -3.85 17.58 4.58
N ARG A 61 -4.40 17.36 5.77
CA ARG A 61 -5.08 16.11 6.11
C ARG A 61 -6.29 15.88 5.23
N ASP A 62 -7.13 16.90 5.05
CA ASP A 62 -8.34 16.81 4.21
C ASP A 62 -7.97 16.52 2.74
N HIS A 63 -6.84 17.05 2.27
CA HIS A 63 -6.33 16.78 0.93
C HIS A 63 -6.00 15.29 0.74
N VAL A 64 -5.37 14.67 1.73
CA VAL A 64 -5.09 13.24 1.69
C VAL A 64 -6.38 12.42 1.62
N GLU A 65 -7.34 12.74 2.49
CA GLU A 65 -8.63 12.03 2.51
C GLU A 65 -9.37 12.19 1.18
N ALA A 66 -9.35 13.39 0.60
CA ALA A 66 -9.96 13.65 -0.71
C ALA A 66 -9.29 12.83 -1.82
N MET A 67 -7.97 12.70 -1.79
CA MET A 67 -7.22 11.90 -2.75
C MET A 67 -7.61 10.43 -2.66
N LEU A 68 -7.66 9.88 -1.46
CA LEU A 68 -8.05 8.47 -1.26
C LEU A 68 -9.46 8.21 -1.79
N GLY A 69 -10.39 9.11 -1.52
CA GLY A 69 -11.76 9.00 -2.02
C GLY A 69 -11.85 9.15 -3.53
N HIS A 70 -11.11 10.12 -4.09
CA HIS A 70 -11.09 10.38 -5.53
C HIS A 70 -10.64 9.15 -6.34
N PHE A 71 -9.62 8.47 -5.87
CA PHE A 71 -9.10 7.26 -6.55
C PHE A 71 -9.73 5.97 -6.04
N SER A 72 -10.71 6.05 -5.16
CA SER A 72 -11.38 4.88 -4.57
C SER A 72 -10.40 3.88 -3.96
N ILE A 73 -9.42 4.39 -3.22
CA ILE A 73 -8.47 3.54 -2.49
C ILE A 73 -9.13 3.04 -1.22
N GLU A 74 -9.31 1.73 -1.11
CA GLU A 74 -9.94 1.09 0.04
C GLU A 74 -8.93 0.94 1.18
N ILE A 75 -9.30 1.41 2.37
CA ILE A 75 -8.48 1.19 3.55
C ILE A 75 -8.84 -0.16 4.16
N MET A 76 -7.87 -1.05 4.21
CA MET A 76 -8.07 -2.42 4.69
C MET A 76 -7.88 -2.48 6.20
N ILE A 77 -8.92 -2.93 6.89
CA ILE A 77 -8.92 -3.08 8.35
C ILE A 77 -7.88 -4.13 8.75
N VAL A 78 -7.15 -3.86 9.83
CA VAL A 78 -6.24 -4.84 10.42
C VAL A 78 -6.98 -5.63 11.47
N ASP A 79 -7.34 -6.86 11.12
CA ASP A 79 -7.89 -7.84 12.05
C ASP A 79 -6.77 -8.75 12.58
N MET A 80 -7.13 -9.71 13.43
CA MET A 80 -6.16 -10.64 14.02
C MET A 80 -5.46 -11.49 12.95
N ALA A 81 -6.19 -11.92 11.93
CA ALA A 81 -5.62 -12.75 10.86
C ALA A 81 -4.55 -11.98 10.07
N LEU A 82 -4.84 -10.73 9.72
CA LEU A 82 -3.87 -9.89 9.01
C LEU A 82 -2.67 -9.57 9.91
N ALA A 83 -2.90 -9.27 11.18
CA ALA A 83 -1.83 -9.00 12.13
C ALA A 83 -0.89 -10.20 12.30
N ARG A 84 -1.44 -11.42 12.41
CA ARG A 84 -0.62 -12.64 12.49
C ARG A 84 0.20 -12.85 11.22
N ARG A 85 -0.37 -12.60 10.06
CA ARG A 85 0.34 -12.72 8.78
C ARG A 85 1.50 -11.74 8.69
N ALA A 86 1.26 -10.48 9.07
CA ALA A 86 2.30 -9.45 9.10
C ALA A 86 3.42 -9.82 10.07
N ALA A 87 3.07 -10.33 11.25
CA ALA A 87 4.05 -10.78 12.24
C ALA A 87 4.91 -11.95 11.70
N ALA A 88 4.28 -12.91 11.03
CA ALA A 88 4.99 -14.05 10.43
C ALA A 88 5.96 -13.58 9.33
N ILE A 89 5.55 -12.62 8.50
CA ILE A 89 6.41 -12.02 7.47
C ILE A 89 7.59 -11.30 8.14
N ARG A 90 7.32 -10.48 9.14
CA ARG A 90 8.37 -9.77 9.86
C ARG A 90 9.39 -10.73 10.50
N ALA A 91 8.92 -11.83 11.05
CA ALA A 91 9.78 -12.83 11.67
C ALA A 91 10.69 -13.57 10.68
N ARG A 92 10.24 -13.69 9.42
CA ARG A 92 10.99 -14.39 8.36
C ARG A 92 11.87 -13.48 7.50
N THR A 93 11.68 -12.17 7.61
CA THR A 93 12.34 -11.18 6.77
C THR A 93 12.93 -10.08 7.65
N ASP A 94 13.73 -9.20 7.05
CA ASP A 94 14.22 -8.00 7.73
C ASP A 94 13.31 -6.78 7.46
N LEU A 95 12.13 -7.01 6.89
CA LEU A 95 11.19 -5.93 6.59
C LEU A 95 10.70 -5.28 7.88
N LYS A 96 10.60 -3.95 7.86
CA LYS A 96 9.95 -3.21 8.94
C LYS A 96 8.48 -3.59 9.01
N LEU A 97 7.88 -3.45 10.19
CA LEU A 97 6.50 -3.88 10.38
C LEU A 97 5.51 -3.22 9.42
N PRO A 98 5.57 -1.91 9.12
CA PRO A 98 4.67 -1.33 8.13
C PRO A 98 4.81 -1.96 6.74
N ASP A 99 6.03 -2.26 6.30
CA ASP A 99 6.28 -2.92 5.02
C ASP A 99 5.71 -4.35 5.03
N ALA A 100 5.82 -5.04 6.16
CA ALA A 100 5.23 -6.35 6.34
C ALA A 100 3.70 -6.30 6.23
N TYR A 101 3.06 -5.22 6.69
CA TYR A 101 1.62 -5.04 6.53
C TYR A 101 1.21 -4.82 5.08
N ALA A 102 1.99 -4.05 4.31
CA ALA A 102 1.73 -3.89 2.88
C ALA A 102 1.78 -5.24 2.16
N LEU A 103 2.83 -6.01 2.43
CA LEU A 103 2.99 -7.35 1.86
C LEU A 103 1.90 -8.31 2.33
N ALA A 104 1.55 -8.29 3.62
CA ALA A 104 0.48 -9.13 4.16
C ALA A 104 -0.87 -8.84 3.50
N THR A 105 -1.15 -7.57 3.21
CA THR A 105 -2.38 -7.16 2.53
C THR A 105 -2.44 -7.73 1.12
N ALA A 106 -1.33 -7.70 0.38
CA ALA A 106 -1.25 -8.27 -0.96
C ALA A 106 -1.46 -9.78 -0.93
N ILE A 107 -0.80 -10.48 -0.03
CA ILE A 107 -0.95 -11.94 0.12
C ILE A 107 -2.39 -12.30 0.54
N HIS A 108 -2.97 -11.51 1.42
CA HIS A 108 -4.36 -11.70 1.84
C HIS A 108 -5.32 -11.60 0.64
N ALA A 109 -5.14 -10.62 -0.22
CA ALA A 109 -5.93 -10.48 -1.44
C ALA A 109 -5.79 -11.70 -2.34
N GLU A 110 -4.57 -12.22 -2.51
CA GLU A 110 -4.31 -13.42 -3.30
C GLU A 110 -5.01 -14.65 -2.72
N HIS A 111 -4.98 -14.82 -1.39
CA HIS A 111 -5.66 -15.91 -0.71
C HIS A 111 -7.19 -15.79 -0.80
N ASN A 112 -7.72 -14.60 -1.00
CA ASN A 112 -9.15 -14.38 -1.19
C ASN A 112 -9.61 -14.56 -2.64
N GLY A 113 -8.78 -15.12 -3.49
CA GLY A 113 -9.14 -15.50 -4.85
C GLY A 113 -8.88 -14.45 -5.91
N HIS A 114 -8.23 -13.34 -5.58
CA HIS A 114 -7.78 -12.39 -6.59
C HIS A 114 -6.54 -12.97 -7.29
N ASP A 115 -6.60 -13.08 -8.59
CA ASP A 115 -5.58 -13.76 -9.40
C ASP A 115 -4.53 -12.81 -9.99
N ASP A 116 -4.76 -11.50 -9.95
CA ASP A 116 -3.82 -10.48 -10.41
C ASP A 116 -3.64 -9.44 -9.32
N VAL A 117 -2.71 -9.69 -8.40
CA VAL A 117 -2.41 -8.81 -7.28
C VAL A 117 -1.02 -8.23 -7.48
N ARG A 118 -0.93 -6.91 -7.53
CA ARG A 118 0.31 -6.17 -7.64
C ARG A 118 0.55 -5.39 -6.37
N LEU A 119 1.78 -5.45 -5.88
CA LEU A 119 2.23 -4.64 -4.75
C LEU A 119 3.03 -3.46 -5.29
N ALA A 120 2.51 -2.25 -5.15
CA ALA A 120 3.17 -1.04 -5.59
C ALA A 120 4.04 -0.52 -4.44
N SER A 121 5.35 -0.61 -4.60
CA SER A 121 6.34 -0.17 -3.62
C SER A 121 7.62 0.25 -4.34
N PHE A 122 8.37 1.18 -3.76
CA PHE A 122 9.71 1.53 -4.23
C PHE A 122 10.80 0.74 -3.50
N ASP A 123 10.43 -0.01 -2.47
CA ASP A 123 11.36 -0.83 -1.70
C ASP A 123 11.57 -2.18 -2.40
N LYS A 124 12.77 -2.39 -2.93
CA LYS A 124 13.11 -3.62 -3.63
C LYS A 124 13.02 -4.86 -2.74
N ALA A 125 13.29 -4.71 -1.44
CA ALA A 125 13.19 -5.83 -0.51
C ALA A 125 11.73 -6.27 -0.34
N VAL A 126 10.79 -5.32 -0.31
CA VAL A 126 9.35 -5.62 -0.25
C VAL A 126 8.90 -6.35 -1.51
N LEU A 127 9.28 -5.86 -2.68
CA LEU A 127 8.92 -6.48 -3.96
C LEU A 127 9.51 -7.87 -4.10
N ARG A 128 10.75 -8.06 -3.66
CA ARG A 128 11.40 -9.38 -3.67
C ARG A 128 10.69 -10.36 -2.74
N ALA A 129 10.35 -9.90 -1.53
CA ALA A 129 9.62 -10.74 -0.57
C ALA A 129 8.25 -11.15 -1.11
N HIS A 130 7.54 -10.24 -1.81
CA HIS A 130 6.27 -10.58 -2.45
C HIS A 130 6.45 -11.68 -3.49
N ALA A 131 7.47 -11.57 -4.34
CA ALA A 131 7.76 -12.59 -5.36
C ALA A 131 8.07 -13.96 -4.73
N GLU A 132 8.80 -13.99 -3.60
CA GLU A 132 9.18 -15.22 -2.91
C GLU A 132 8.02 -15.86 -2.15
N LEU A 133 7.12 -15.05 -1.58
CA LEU A 133 6.00 -15.52 -0.74
C LEU A 133 4.69 -15.62 -1.52
N HIS A 134 4.72 -15.29 -2.80
CA HIS A 134 3.54 -15.34 -3.65
C HIS A 134 2.99 -16.76 -3.72
N PRO A 135 1.70 -17.00 -3.43
CA PRO A 135 1.13 -18.33 -3.56
C PRO A 135 1.06 -18.75 -5.04
N ASN A 136 1.47 -19.92 -5.30
CA ASN A 136 1.41 -20.50 -6.65
C ASN A 136 0.10 -21.25 -6.88
#